data_ca6b8c59e7e2851af1967fd6e25b272d
#
_entry.id   ca6b8c59e7e2851af1967fd6e25b272d
#
_cell.length_a   1.000
_cell.length_b   1.000
_cell.length_c   1.000
_cell.angle_alpha   90.00
_cell.angle_beta   90.00
_cell.angle_gamma   90.00
#
_symmetry.space_group_name_H-M   'P 1'
#
loop_
_entity.id
_entity.type
_entity.pdbx_description
1 polymer ?
#
loop_
_entity_poly.entity_id
_entity_poly.type
_entity_poly.pdbx_seq_one_letter_code
_entity_poly.pdbx_strand_id
1 'polypeptide(L)'
;MFMDAAENGEELFHSTLHLADLLYPRAERLGDARPSEEWSFSNLDTRARALGTWLRTLNAAGERVLLLYPPGLEYVVGFMGCLYVGAIAVPCHPPDPSRLDSALPQLLAIARDCGARFVLTTSSILEMSPLLTSEAPELGELHWVATDMVPMSLAEDWKRPARAQVAVPTASEDVPLLDTDERYMPLRELNDLPPPSPPDDTRCIPAQFRAQVTRTPDAVAAVAEDETLTYAQLDAASDALAWHLREHGVSRGVRVGLCVERSTRMVVAMLGILKAGGAFVPLDPDCPREHLAAMMEDSRARVLVTESHRVQHLPVDGVCTVLLDSQDAFELELLGPPRAGTTLEDPACVLYPAGASGKPTGVMVPHRSVADFFSAMDARVGAAPVGTWLAVTRISCDSSMLELLWSLVRGFRVAGAPSGLSACAPATAAPA
;
A
#
# COMPACT_ATOMS: atom_id res chain seq x y z
N MET A 1 -27.34 10.03 25.78
CA MET A 1 -27.26 8.58 25.66
C MET A 1 -25.84 8.17 25.28
N PHE A 2 -24.85 8.74 25.95
CA PHE A 2 -23.40 8.49 25.73
C PHE A 2 -22.62 8.44 27.06
N MET A 3 -23.31 8.23 28.19
CA MET A 3 -22.66 8.25 29.51
C MET A 3 -22.55 6.90 30.21
N ASP A 4 -23.06 5.79 29.63
CA ASP A 4 -22.98 4.47 30.27
C ASP A 4 -21.86 3.53 29.66
N ALA A 5 -21.04 4.05 28.76
CA ALA A 5 -19.94 3.26 28.19
C ALA A 5 -18.60 3.42 28.95
N ALA A 6 -18.56 4.28 29.96
CA ALA A 6 -17.30 4.60 30.65
C ALA A 6 -16.94 3.62 31.79
N GLU A 7 -17.91 2.90 32.36
CA GLU A 7 -17.62 1.97 33.46
C GLU A 7 -17.15 0.58 33.04
N ASN A 8 -17.37 0.18 31.78
CA ASN A 8 -16.85 -1.08 31.24
C ASN A 8 -15.55 -0.94 30.43
N GLY A 9 -14.99 0.26 30.34
CA GLY A 9 -13.79 0.56 29.53
C GLY A 9 -12.47 0.16 30.20
N GLU A 10 -12.41 0.15 31.53
CA GLU A 10 -11.14 -0.07 32.23
C GLU A 10 -10.64 -1.51 32.20
N GLU A 11 -11.50 -2.52 32.08
CA GLU A 11 -11.05 -3.93 31.94
C GLU A 11 -10.58 -4.29 30.53
N LEU A 12 -10.93 -3.51 29.49
CA LEU A 12 -10.53 -3.79 28.10
C LEU A 12 -9.09 -3.36 27.77
N PHE A 13 -8.51 -2.46 28.53
CA PHE A 13 -7.19 -1.89 28.24
C PHE A 13 -5.99 -2.66 28.81
N HIS A 14 -6.20 -3.62 29.70
CA HIS A 14 -5.14 -4.48 30.22
C HIS A 14 -4.90 -5.76 29.42
N SER A 15 -5.54 -5.91 28.27
CA SER A 15 -5.45 -7.09 27.46
C SER A 15 -5.00 -6.77 26.06
N THR A 16 -3.95 -7.42 25.56
CA THR A 16 -3.57 -7.42 24.16
C THR A 16 -4.82 -7.63 23.30
N LEU A 17 -5.25 -6.58 22.60
CA LEU A 17 -6.40 -6.63 21.69
C LEU A 17 -6.03 -7.54 20.51
N HIS A 18 -6.64 -8.71 20.45
CA HIS A 18 -6.55 -9.53 19.25
C HIS A 18 -7.44 -8.95 18.16
N LEU A 19 -7.00 -9.03 16.91
CA LEU A 19 -7.78 -8.55 15.76
C LEU A 19 -9.17 -9.22 15.69
N ALA A 20 -9.30 -10.47 16.18
CA ALA A 20 -10.57 -11.17 16.34
C ALA A 20 -11.55 -10.45 17.28
N ASP A 21 -11.05 -9.75 18.29
CA ASP A 21 -11.87 -9.01 19.25
C ASP A 21 -12.55 -7.79 18.62
N LEU A 22 -12.14 -7.37 17.43
CA LEU A 22 -12.76 -6.28 16.69
C LEU A 22 -14.00 -6.73 15.90
N LEU A 23 -13.99 -7.94 15.37
CA LEU A 23 -15.13 -8.46 14.61
C LEU A 23 -16.28 -8.89 15.52
N TYR A 24 -16.01 -9.65 16.57
CA TYR A 24 -16.99 -10.23 17.44
C TYR A 24 -17.95 -9.18 18.09
N PRO A 25 -17.46 -8.14 18.79
CA PRO A 25 -18.33 -7.11 19.33
C PRO A 25 -19.04 -6.27 18.26
N ARG A 26 -18.46 -6.22 17.05
CA ARG A 26 -19.07 -5.51 15.92
C ARG A 26 -20.21 -6.32 15.31
N ALA A 27 -20.09 -7.63 15.25
CA ALA A 27 -21.16 -8.53 14.85
C ALA A 27 -22.34 -8.49 15.83
N GLU A 28 -22.07 -8.48 17.13
CA GLU A 28 -23.13 -8.35 18.16
C GLU A 28 -23.87 -7.02 18.07
N ARG A 29 -23.17 -5.90 17.84
CA ARG A 29 -23.78 -4.56 17.80
C ARG A 29 -24.46 -4.24 16.48
N LEU A 30 -23.89 -4.65 15.36
CA LEU A 30 -24.36 -4.28 14.03
C LEU A 30 -25.22 -5.36 13.38
N GLY A 31 -25.12 -6.60 13.87
CA GLY A 31 -25.95 -7.72 13.42
C GLY A 31 -25.94 -7.84 11.89
N ASP A 32 -27.12 -7.63 11.31
CA ASP A 32 -27.33 -7.73 9.86
C ASP A 32 -26.96 -6.48 9.06
N ALA A 33 -26.32 -5.49 9.65
CA ALA A 33 -25.77 -4.37 8.88
C ALA A 33 -24.77 -4.92 7.85
N ARG A 34 -24.96 -4.56 6.58
CA ARG A 34 -24.15 -5.07 5.48
C ARG A 34 -22.85 -4.31 5.33
N PRO A 35 -21.68 -4.97 5.40
CA PRO A 35 -20.39 -4.35 5.09
C PRO A 35 -20.18 -4.25 3.57
N SER A 36 -20.87 -5.09 2.79
CA SER A 36 -20.87 -5.15 1.32
C SER A 36 -22.21 -5.69 0.84
N GLU A 37 -22.43 -5.74 -0.46
CA GLU A 37 -23.72 -6.12 -1.08
C GLU A 37 -24.22 -7.53 -0.72
N GLU A 38 -23.35 -8.44 -0.26
CA GLU A 38 -23.71 -9.86 -0.14
C GLU A 38 -23.79 -10.39 1.30
N TRP A 39 -22.90 -9.97 2.24
CA TRP A 39 -22.87 -10.53 3.59
C TRP A 39 -23.02 -9.49 4.69
N SER A 40 -23.81 -9.84 5.73
CA SER A 40 -23.87 -9.06 6.97
C SER A 40 -22.65 -9.36 7.86
N PHE A 41 -22.40 -8.49 8.84
CA PHE A 41 -21.37 -8.75 9.86
C PHE A 41 -21.68 -10.01 10.66
N SER A 42 -22.96 -10.28 10.96
CA SER A 42 -23.39 -11.51 11.63
C SER A 42 -23.07 -12.76 10.81
N ASN A 43 -23.31 -12.71 9.49
CA ASN A 43 -22.99 -13.83 8.61
C ASN A 43 -21.48 -14.09 8.54
N LEU A 44 -20.67 -13.03 8.41
CA LEU A 44 -19.21 -13.11 8.39
C LEU A 44 -18.68 -13.73 9.70
N ASP A 45 -19.16 -13.26 10.84
CA ASP A 45 -18.76 -13.78 12.15
C ASP A 45 -19.15 -15.25 12.33
N THR A 46 -20.36 -15.64 11.92
CA THR A 46 -20.81 -17.03 11.99
C THR A 46 -19.93 -17.96 11.15
N ARG A 47 -19.58 -17.56 9.92
CA ARG A 47 -18.66 -18.32 9.06
C ARG A 47 -17.26 -18.43 9.67
N ALA A 48 -16.73 -17.33 10.20
CA ALA A 48 -15.42 -17.31 10.85
C ALA A 48 -15.38 -18.22 12.10
N ARG A 49 -16.47 -18.26 12.90
CA ARG A 49 -16.59 -19.19 14.06
C ARG A 49 -16.66 -20.64 13.61
N ALA A 50 -17.46 -20.93 12.59
CA ALA A 50 -17.57 -22.29 12.04
C ALA A 50 -16.18 -22.79 11.58
N LEU A 51 -15.46 -21.98 10.82
CA LEU A 51 -14.10 -22.29 10.37
C LEU A 51 -13.13 -22.43 11.54
N GLY A 52 -13.15 -21.50 12.50
CA GLY A 52 -12.30 -21.58 13.71
C GLY A 52 -12.55 -22.84 14.53
N THR A 53 -13.81 -23.29 14.62
CA THR A 53 -14.17 -24.57 15.25
C THR A 53 -13.63 -25.75 14.46
N TRP A 54 -13.78 -25.76 13.14
CA TRP A 54 -13.25 -26.79 12.26
C TRP A 54 -11.71 -26.90 12.41
N LEU A 55 -11.00 -25.79 12.30
CA LEU A 55 -9.55 -25.73 12.44
C LEU A 55 -9.06 -26.21 13.83
N ARG A 56 -9.85 -25.96 14.87
CA ARG A 56 -9.57 -26.48 16.21
C ARG A 56 -9.61 -28.00 16.27
N THR A 57 -10.54 -28.65 15.55
CA THR A 57 -10.58 -30.12 15.49
C THR A 57 -9.35 -30.71 14.80
N LEU A 58 -8.70 -29.92 13.94
CA LEU A 58 -7.46 -30.28 13.26
C LEU A 58 -6.19 -29.88 14.03
N ASN A 59 -6.34 -29.36 15.26
CA ASN A 59 -5.23 -28.85 16.08
C ASN A 59 -4.39 -27.76 15.38
N ALA A 60 -5.02 -26.86 14.66
CA ALA A 60 -4.35 -25.80 13.90
C ALA A 60 -3.90 -24.59 14.78
N ALA A 61 -4.23 -24.56 16.07
CA ALA A 61 -3.81 -23.48 16.96
C ALA A 61 -2.27 -23.37 17.04
N GLY A 62 -1.74 -22.18 16.79
CA GLY A 62 -0.30 -21.91 16.73
C GLY A 62 0.40 -22.35 15.44
N GLU A 63 -0.28 -23.05 14.55
CA GLU A 63 0.27 -23.52 13.28
C GLU A 63 0.16 -22.43 12.19
N ARG A 64 1.01 -22.53 11.16
CA ARG A 64 1.00 -21.65 9.99
C ARG A 64 0.05 -22.23 8.95
N VAL A 65 -0.83 -21.38 8.46
CA VAL A 65 -1.92 -21.73 7.56
C VAL A 65 -1.82 -20.88 6.31
N LEU A 66 -1.53 -21.47 5.17
CA LEU A 66 -1.52 -20.77 3.89
C LEU A 66 -2.96 -20.39 3.49
N LEU A 67 -3.16 -19.16 3.08
CA LEU A 67 -4.42 -18.66 2.58
C LEU A 67 -4.32 -18.52 1.07
N LEU A 68 -4.88 -19.48 0.32
CA LEU A 68 -4.88 -19.50 -1.15
C LEU A 68 -6.30 -19.21 -1.66
N TYR A 69 -6.64 -17.93 -1.77
CA TYR A 69 -7.96 -17.49 -2.20
C TYR A 69 -7.89 -16.52 -3.36
N PRO A 70 -8.88 -16.57 -4.27
CA PRO A 70 -9.14 -15.43 -5.12
C PRO A 70 -9.58 -14.24 -4.25
N PRO A 71 -9.45 -13.00 -4.75
CA PRO A 71 -9.98 -11.84 -4.04
C PRO A 71 -11.47 -11.99 -3.75
N GLY A 72 -11.88 -11.84 -2.47
CA GLY A 72 -13.29 -11.99 -2.10
C GLY A 72 -13.51 -12.20 -0.60
N LEU A 73 -14.79 -12.37 -0.23
CA LEU A 73 -15.22 -12.50 1.17
C LEU A 73 -14.73 -13.81 1.81
N GLU A 74 -14.55 -14.88 1.04
CA GLU A 74 -14.00 -16.15 1.54
C GLU A 74 -12.57 -15.99 2.08
N TYR A 75 -11.75 -15.12 1.48
CA TYR A 75 -10.44 -14.77 2.03
C TYR A 75 -10.57 -14.16 3.44
N VAL A 76 -11.55 -13.27 3.63
CA VAL A 76 -11.80 -12.64 4.94
C VAL A 76 -12.23 -13.68 5.97
N VAL A 77 -13.10 -14.63 5.59
CA VAL A 77 -13.48 -15.77 6.45
C VAL A 77 -12.27 -16.63 6.81
N GLY A 78 -11.44 -16.98 5.83
CA GLY A 78 -10.22 -17.74 6.04
C GLY A 78 -9.27 -17.06 7.03
N PHE A 79 -9.04 -15.76 6.84
CA PHE A 79 -8.21 -14.96 7.70
C PHE A 79 -8.76 -14.88 9.14
N MET A 80 -10.05 -14.53 9.28
CA MET A 80 -10.71 -14.42 10.59
C MET A 80 -10.82 -15.78 11.30
N GLY A 81 -11.10 -16.87 10.56
CA GLY A 81 -11.13 -18.23 11.09
C GLY A 81 -9.78 -18.65 11.70
N CYS A 82 -8.67 -18.31 11.05
CA CYS A 82 -7.34 -18.52 11.63
C CYS A 82 -7.16 -17.75 12.94
N LEU A 83 -7.57 -16.48 12.98
CA LEU A 83 -7.49 -15.69 14.22
C LEU A 83 -8.38 -16.26 15.32
N TYR A 84 -9.58 -16.77 14.97
CA TYR A 84 -10.54 -17.34 15.91
C TYR A 84 -10.07 -18.65 16.54
N VAL A 85 -9.15 -19.36 15.94
CA VAL A 85 -8.51 -20.57 16.53
C VAL A 85 -7.14 -20.27 17.13
N GLY A 86 -6.56 -19.10 16.86
CA GLY A 86 -5.19 -18.75 17.25
C GLY A 86 -4.13 -19.35 16.32
N ALA A 87 -4.45 -19.58 15.06
CA ALA A 87 -3.50 -19.98 14.02
C ALA A 87 -2.85 -18.75 13.38
N ILE A 88 -1.70 -18.94 12.75
CA ILE A 88 -0.96 -17.90 12.04
C ILE A 88 -1.35 -17.94 10.57
N ALA A 89 -2.10 -16.94 10.13
CA ALA A 89 -2.50 -16.78 8.74
C ALA A 89 -1.30 -16.32 7.87
N VAL A 90 -1.03 -17.03 6.79
CA VAL A 90 0.02 -16.72 5.81
C VAL A 90 -0.64 -16.46 4.46
N PRO A 91 -0.91 -15.19 4.10
CA PRO A 91 -1.52 -14.84 2.82
C PRO A 91 -0.62 -15.20 1.64
N CYS A 92 -1.20 -15.89 0.65
CA CYS A 92 -0.52 -16.24 -0.58
C CYS A 92 -1.46 -16.02 -1.77
N HIS A 93 -0.90 -15.72 -2.94
CA HIS A 93 -1.68 -15.71 -4.16
C HIS A 93 -1.95 -17.15 -4.63
N PRO A 94 -3.19 -17.48 -5.05
CA PRO A 94 -3.43 -18.76 -5.70
C PRO A 94 -2.62 -18.81 -7.01
N PRO A 95 -1.99 -19.96 -7.32
CA PRO A 95 -1.24 -20.11 -8.54
C PRO A 95 -2.17 -20.05 -9.76
N ASP A 96 -1.80 -19.24 -10.74
CA ASP A 96 -2.49 -19.15 -12.03
C ASP A 96 -2.22 -20.44 -12.82
N PRO A 97 -3.27 -21.20 -13.23
CA PRO A 97 -3.12 -22.43 -13.99
C PRO A 97 -2.33 -22.26 -15.31
N SER A 98 -2.38 -21.06 -15.89
CA SER A 98 -1.65 -20.75 -17.14
C SER A 98 -0.16 -20.46 -16.95
N ARG A 99 0.29 -20.29 -15.68
CA ARG A 99 1.67 -19.89 -15.32
C ARG A 99 2.23 -20.69 -14.15
N LEU A 100 1.89 -21.96 -14.04
CA LEU A 100 2.32 -22.80 -12.92
C LEU A 100 3.84 -22.86 -12.77
N ASP A 101 4.58 -22.89 -13.87
CA ASP A 101 6.06 -22.96 -13.86
C ASP A 101 6.72 -21.82 -13.06
N SER A 102 6.09 -20.64 -13.03
CA SER A 102 6.60 -19.47 -12.29
C SER A 102 5.98 -19.30 -10.92
N ALA A 103 4.71 -19.69 -10.74
CA ALA A 103 3.96 -19.48 -9.50
C ALA A 103 4.25 -20.56 -8.43
N LEU A 104 4.41 -21.82 -8.84
CA LEU A 104 4.66 -22.93 -7.92
C LEU A 104 5.97 -22.80 -7.14
N PRO A 105 7.13 -22.44 -7.75
CA PRO A 105 8.38 -22.27 -7.00
C PRO A 105 8.27 -21.21 -5.90
N GLN A 106 7.55 -20.13 -6.15
CA GLN A 106 7.32 -19.07 -5.17
C GLN A 106 6.42 -19.56 -4.01
N LEU A 107 5.32 -20.26 -4.33
CA LEU A 107 4.43 -20.83 -3.33
C LEU A 107 5.16 -21.85 -2.44
N LEU A 108 5.97 -22.73 -3.05
CA LEU A 108 6.78 -23.70 -2.32
C LEU A 108 7.82 -23.03 -1.41
N ALA A 109 8.46 -21.97 -1.90
CA ALA A 109 9.42 -21.22 -1.09
C ALA A 109 8.74 -20.63 0.16
N ILE A 110 7.56 -20.02 0.01
CA ILE A 110 6.76 -19.50 1.14
C ILE A 110 6.36 -20.63 2.09
N ALA A 111 5.84 -21.74 1.56
CA ALA A 111 5.37 -22.88 2.37
C ALA A 111 6.51 -23.48 3.21
N ARG A 112 7.71 -23.63 2.63
CA ARG A 112 8.91 -24.12 3.31
C ARG A 112 9.45 -23.14 4.35
N ASP A 113 9.55 -21.85 3.98
CA ASP A 113 10.08 -20.81 4.86
C ASP A 113 9.25 -20.66 6.12
N CYS A 114 7.92 -20.59 5.97
CA CYS A 114 7.03 -20.49 7.11
C CYS A 114 6.75 -21.85 7.81
N GLY A 115 7.13 -22.97 7.23
CA GLY A 115 6.81 -24.31 7.77
C GLY A 115 5.30 -24.55 7.85
N ALA A 116 4.58 -24.20 6.78
CA ALA A 116 3.12 -24.36 6.75
C ALA A 116 2.70 -25.82 6.89
N ARG A 117 1.56 -26.04 7.57
CA ARG A 117 0.95 -27.39 7.72
C ARG A 117 -0.44 -27.47 7.09
N PHE A 118 -1.10 -26.32 6.89
CA PHE A 118 -2.46 -26.24 6.39
C PHE A 118 -2.55 -25.29 5.21
N VAL A 119 -3.51 -25.58 4.32
CA VAL A 119 -3.92 -24.71 3.23
C VAL A 119 -5.43 -24.48 3.34
N LEU A 120 -5.85 -23.23 3.45
CA LEU A 120 -7.25 -22.84 3.33
C LEU A 120 -7.49 -22.26 1.95
N THR A 121 -8.60 -22.69 1.34
CA THR A 121 -8.94 -22.28 -0.01
C THR A 121 -10.47 -22.39 -0.23
N THR A 122 -10.93 -22.25 -1.47
CA THR A 122 -12.30 -22.54 -1.88
C THR A 122 -12.38 -23.94 -2.53
N SER A 123 -13.58 -24.51 -2.62
CA SER A 123 -13.80 -25.79 -3.30
C SER A 123 -13.28 -25.79 -4.73
N SER A 124 -13.45 -24.69 -5.46
CA SER A 124 -12.99 -24.54 -6.84
C SER A 124 -11.46 -24.63 -6.99
N ILE A 125 -10.72 -24.07 -6.05
CA ILE A 125 -9.25 -24.20 -6.04
C ILE A 125 -8.82 -25.58 -5.52
N LEU A 126 -9.55 -26.13 -4.55
CA LEU A 126 -9.29 -27.48 -4.05
C LEU A 126 -9.41 -28.54 -5.15
N GLU A 127 -10.33 -28.38 -6.10
CA GLU A 127 -10.44 -29.26 -7.27
C GLU A 127 -9.19 -29.25 -8.16
N MET A 128 -8.41 -28.17 -8.12
CA MET A 128 -7.13 -28.06 -8.84
C MET A 128 -5.95 -28.65 -8.04
N SER A 129 -6.14 -28.99 -6.77
CA SER A 129 -5.05 -29.51 -5.93
C SER A 129 -4.34 -30.75 -6.50
N PRO A 130 -5.00 -31.71 -7.20
CA PRO A 130 -4.29 -32.83 -7.84
C PRO A 130 -3.29 -32.39 -8.91
N LEU A 131 -3.61 -31.33 -9.67
CA LEU A 131 -2.69 -30.76 -10.64
C LEU A 131 -1.50 -30.09 -9.93
N LEU A 132 -1.76 -29.29 -8.90
CA LEU A 132 -0.73 -28.60 -8.13
C LEU A 132 0.21 -29.58 -7.42
N THR A 133 -0.34 -30.67 -6.87
CA THR A 133 0.47 -31.70 -6.18
C THR A 133 1.22 -32.63 -7.12
N SER A 134 0.76 -32.78 -8.37
CA SER A 134 1.54 -33.53 -9.39
C SER A 134 2.80 -32.79 -9.80
N GLU A 135 2.73 -31.46 -9.92
CA GLU A 135 3.87 -30.61 -10.27
C GLU A 135 4.76 -30.26 -9.04
N ALA A 136 4.14 -30.25 -7.85
CA ALA A 136 4.80 -29.93 -6.58
C ALA A 136 4.34 -30.90 -5.48
N PRO A 137 4.94 -32.10 -5.37
CA PRO A 137 4.52 -33.16 -4.45
C PRO A 137 4.48 -32.73 -2.98
N GLU A 138 5.31 -31.79 -2.58
CA GLU A 138 5.38 -31.24 -1.22
C GLU A 138 4.09 -30.56 -0.79
N LEU A 139 3.32 -29.98 -1.72
CA LEU A 139 2.01 -29.41 -1.43
C LEU A 139 0.97 -30.49 -1.08
N GLY A 140 1.23 -31.76 -1.45
CA GLY A 140 0.43 -32.90 -1.08
C GLY A 140 0.58 -33.34 0.37
N GLU A 141 1.66 -32.90 1.05
CA GLU A 141 1.88 -33.15 2.48
C GLU A 141 1.08 -32.18 3.37
N LEU A 142 0.59 -31.09 2.80
CA LEU A 142 -0.21 -30.08 3.51
C LEU A 142 -1.67 -30.53 3.63
N HIS A 143 -2.30 -30.10 4.71
CA HIS A 143 -3.71 -30.39 4.96
C HIS A 143 -4.60 -29.34 4.29
N TRP A 144 -5.28 -29.70 3.19
CA TRP A 144 -6.11 -28.78 2.42
C TRP A 144 -7.55 -28.74 2.97
N VAL A 145 -8.09 -27.53 3.13
CA VAL A 145 -9.45 -27.28 3.62
C VAL A 145 -10.16 -26.30 2.70
N ALA A 146 -11.29 -26.71 2.12
CA ALA A 146 -12.20 -25.82 1.40
C ALA A 146 -13.15 -25.14 2.40
N THR A 147 -13.00 -23.81 2.58
CA THR A 147 -13.73 -23.08 3.62
C THR A 147 -15.19 -22.87 3.33
N ASP A 148 -15.56 -22.79 2.06
CA ASP A 148 -16.93 -22.72 1.57
C ASP A 148 -17.74 -24.02 1.79
N MET A 149 -17.05 -25.12 2.11
CA MET A 149 -17.67 -26.42 2.43
C MET A 149 -17.82 -26.66 3.94
N VAL A 150 -17.31 -25.76 4.78
CA VAL A 150 -17.38 -25.91 6.24
C VAL A 150 -18.82 -25.70 6.73
N PRO A 151 -19.43 -26.68 7.47
CA PRO A 151 -20.80 -26.55 7.95
C PRO A 151 -20.98 -25.37 8.91
N MET A 152 -21.94 -24.50 8.63
CA MET A 152 -22.25 -23.32 9.45
C MET A 152 -22.69 -23.67 10.87
N SER A 153 -23.27 -24.88 11.09
CA SER A 153 -23.68 -25.36 12.41
C SER A 153 -22.52 -25.43 13.42
N LEU A 154 -21.29 -25.55 12.95
CA LEU A 154 -20.11 -25.57 13.81
C LEU A 154 -19.86 -24.24 14.52
N ALA A 155 -20.48 -23.16 14.08
CA ALA A 155 -20.36 -21.85 14.74
C ALA A 155 -20.93 -21.87 16.17
N GLU A 156 -21.91 -22.71 16.47
CA GLU A 156 -22.51 -22.85 17.80
C GLU A 156 -21.55 -23.48 18.81
N ASP A 157 -20.65 -24.34 18.34
CA ASP A 157 -19.64 -25.02 19.18
C ASP A 157 -18.36 -24.17 19.37
N TRP A 158 -18.32 -22.98 18.77
CA TRP A 158 -17.15 -22.12 18.92
C TRP A 158 -17.02 -21.61 20.33
N LYS A 159 -15.83 -21.80 20.89
CA LYS A 159 -15.44 -21.23 22.19
C LYS A 159 -14.28 -20.30 21.96
N ARG A 160 -14.38 -19.11 22.53
CA ARG A 160 -13.28 -18.15 22.50
C ARG A 160 -12.02 -18.84 23.05
N PRO A 161 -10.90 -18.87 22.31
CA PRO A 161 -9.69 -19.47 22.81
C PRO A 161 -9.31 -18.75 24.10
N ALA A 162 -8.95 -19.52 25.14
CA ALA A 162 -8.28 -18.95 26.28
C ALA A 162 -7.04 -18.22 25.75
N ARG A 163 -6.81 -16.98 26.22
CA ARG A 163 -5.68 -16.18 25.77
C ARG A 163 -4.45 -17.06 25.67
N ALA A 164 -4.05 -17.40 24.45
CA ALA A 164 -2.70 -17.88 24.24
C ALA A 164 -1.82 -16.73 24.70
N GLN A 165 -1.01 -16.95 25.73
CA GLN A 165 0.20 -16.17 25.89
C GLN A 165 0.97 -16.45 24.58
N VAL A 166 0.83 -15.55 23.61
CA VAL A 166 1.74 -15.52 22.49
C VAL A 166 3.07 -15.30 23.17
N ALA A 167 3.87 -16.36 23.25
CA ALA A 167 5.27 -16.21 23.48
C ALA A 167 5.76 -15.41 22.28
N VAL A 168 5.77 -14.09 22.41
CA VAL A 168 6.53 -13.23 21.53
C VAL A 168 7.93 -13.84 21.59
N PRO A 169 8.48 -14.31 20.47
CA PRO A 169 9.87 -14.74 20.50
C PRO A 169 10.63 -13.55 21.06
N THR A 170 11.23 -13.73 22.21
CA THR A 170 12.15 -12.77 22.81
C THR A 170 13.38 -12.71 21.91
N ALA A 171 13.21 -12.12 20.75
CA ALA A 171 14.30 -11.70 19.92
C ALA A 171 14.66 -10.29 20.38
N SER A 172 15.77 -10.24 21.09
CA SER A 172 16.44 -9.05 21.60
C SER A 172 15.89 -8.51 22.93
N GLU A 173 16.67 -8.72 23.96
CA GLU A 173 16.55 -8.14 25.29
C GLU A 173 16.74 -6.60 25.31
N ASP A 174 16.88 -5.96 24.13
CA ASP A 174 17.21 -4.54 23.97
C ASP A 174 16.16 -3.69 23.26
N VAL A 175 14.93 -4.17 23.08
CA VAL A 175 13.84 -3.27 22.70
C VAL A 175 13.21 -2.74 23.98
N PRO A 176 13.39 -1.46 24.33
CA PRO A 176 12.70 -0.89 25.48
C PRO A 176 11.19 -0.98 25.20
N LEU A 177 10.54 -1.90 25.90
CA LEU A 177 9.09 -1.91 26.00
C LEU A 177 8.68 -0.53 26.51
N LEU A 178 7.71 0.10 25.86
CA LEU A 178 7.10 1.36 26.25
C LEU A 178 7.06 1.52 27.77
N ASP A 179 7.59 2.64 28.27
CA ASP A 179 7.59 2.96 29.70
C ASP A 179 6.17 2.88 30.25
N THR A 180 6.06 2.54 31.52
CA THR A 180 4.76 2.40 32.21
C THR A 180 3.90 3.64 32.10
N ASP A 181 4.48 4.82 31.93
CA ASP A 181 3.76 6.08 31.75
C ASP A 181 3.14 6.23 30.36
N GLU A 182 3.75 5.64 29.31
CA GLU A 182 3.19 5.60 27.95
C GLU A 182 2.00 4.63 27.81
N ARG A 183 1.86 3.66 28.72
CA ARG A 183 0.70 2.74 28.77
C ARG A 183 -0.59 3.40 29.23
N TYR A 184 -0.51 4.56 29.83
CA TYR A 184 -1.63 5.26 30.44
C TYR A 184 -2.05 6.55 29.72
N MET A 185 -1.51 6.84 28.52
CA MET A 185 -2.10 7.90 27.71
C MET A 185 -3.55 7.52 27.39
N PRO A 186 -4.55 8.19 27.97
CA PRO A 186 -5.93 7.92 27.63
C PRO A 186 -6.13 8.16 26.14
N LEU A 187 -6.90 7.32 25.48
CA LEU A 187 -7.29 7.50 24.06
C LEU A 187 -7.85 8.91 23.76
N ARG A 188 -8.28 9.65 24.78
CA ARG A 188 -8.65 11.06 24.69
C ARG A 188 -7.47 11.96 24.33
N GLU A 189 -6.28 11.75 24.90
CA GLU A 189 -5.08 12.54 24.57
C GLU A 189 -4.56 12.22 23.16
N LEU A 190 -4.75 10.98 22.69
CA LEU A 190 -4.46 10.60 21.32
C LEU A 190 -5.47 11.16 20.31
N ASN A 191 -6.70 11.47 20.74
CA ASN A 191 -7.75 12.06 19.92
C ASN A 191 -7.94 13.57 20.14
N ASP A 192 -7.43 14.12 21.25
CA ASP A 192 -7.29 15.56 21.43
C ASP A 192 -6.08 16.10 20.64
N LEU A 193 -6.08 15.80 19.36
CA LEU A 193 -5.22 16.54 18.44
C LEU A 193 -5.62 18.01 18.58
N PRO A 194 -4.66 18.92 18.80
CA PRO A 194 -4.95 20.33 18.81
C PRO A 194 -5.71 20.68 17.52
N PRO A 195 -6.63 21.66 17.57
CA PRO A 195 -7.32 22.09 16.37
C PRO A 195 -6.30 22.33 15.27
N PRO A 196 -6.59 21.94 14.01
CA PRO A 196 -5.63 22.01 12.94
C PRO A 196 -4.98 23.39 12.98
N SER A 197 -3.66 23.39 13.15
CA SER A 197 -2.87 24.63 13.06
C SER A 197 -3.28 25.35 11.79
N PRO A 198 -3.27 26.69 11.74
CA PRO A 198 -3.56 27.44 10.53
C PRO A 198 -2.75 26.83 9.37
N PRO A 199 -3.25 26.87 8.14
CA PRO A 199 -2.66 26.15 7.02
C PRO A 199 -1.17 26.44 6.91
N ASP A 200 -0.36 25.49 7.38
CA ASP A 200 1.09 25.60 7.33
C ASP A 200 1.55 25.00 6.00
N ASP A 201 1.58 25.85 4.98
CA ASP A 201 2.03 25.49 3.64
C ASP A 201 3.46 24.92 3.63
N THR A 202 4.22 25.11 4.71
CA THR A 202 5.59 24.58 4.85
C THR A 202 5.63 23.07 4.97
N ARG A 203 4.52 22.41 5.33
CA ARG A 203 4.41 20.95 5.40
C ARG A 203 4.10 20.30 4.04
N CYS A 204 3.72 21.07 3.01
CA CYS A 204 3.54 20.54 1.66
C CYS A 204 4.85 19.97 1.11
N ILE A 205 4.76 18.90 0.31
CA ILE A 205 5.94 18.20 -0.22
C ILE A 205 6.92 19.17 -0.92
N PRO A 206 6.48 20.08 -1.84
CA PRO A 206 7.40 21.02 -2.49
C PRO A 206 8.11 21.93 -1.51
N ALA A 207 7.44 22.38 -0.44
CA ALA A 207 8.06 23.25 0.57
C ALA A 207 9.09 22.50 1.41
N GLN A 208 8.80 21.27 1.83
CA GLN A 208 9.75 20.42 2.54
C GLN A 208 10.99 20.12 1.68
N PHE A 209 10.77 19.81 0.38
CA PHE A 209 11.87 19.56 -0.55
C PHE A 209 12.77 20.81 -0.70
N ARG A 210 12.21 22.01 -0.91
CA ARG A 210 12.97 23.26 -0.97
C ARG A 210 13.74 23.54 0.31
N ALA A 211 13.15 23.29 1.46
CA ALA A 211 13.86 23.43 2.73
C ALA A 211 15.09 22.49 2.79
N GLN A 212 15.00 21.30 2.20
CA GLN A 212 16.13 20.39 2.09
C GLN A 212 17.18 20.87 1.10
N VAL A 213 16.76 21.34 -0.08
CA VAL A 213 17.69 21.96 -1.08
C VAL A 213 18.50 23.10 -0.45
N THR A 214 17.85 23.97 0.33
CA THR A 214 18.52 25.06 1.02
C THR A 214 19.57 24.56 2.02
N ARG A 215 19.33 23.42 2.66
CA ARG A 215 20.27 22.82 3.64
C ARG A 215 21.48 22.17 2.99
N THR A 216 21.28 21.47 1.88
CA THR A 216 22.33 20.66 1.25
C THR A 216 22.27 20.71 -0.28
N PRO A 217 22.48 21.90 -0.91
CA PRO A 217 22.29 22.07 -2.36
C PRO A 217 23.24 21.19 -3.19
N ASP A 218 24.46 21.02 -2.76
CA ASP A 218 25.52 20.30 -3.50
C ASP A 218 25.54 18.79 -3.22
N ALA A 219 24.73 18.30 -2.25
CA ALA A 219 24.63 16.88 -1.97
C ALA A 219 23.93 16.16 -3.13
N VAL A 220 24.33 14.92 -3.38
CA VAL A 220 23.70 14.06 -4.39
C VAL A 220 22.28 13.69 -3.90
N ALA A 221 21.27 14.02 -4.71
CA ALA A 221 19.86 13.73 -4.43
C ALA A 221 19.38 12.45 -5.11
N ALA A 222 19.67 12.27 -6.40
CA ALA A 222 19.18 11.14 -7.19
C ALA A 222 20.30 10.57 -8.07
N VAL A 223 20.30 9.22 -8.18
CA VAL A 223 21.24 8.48 -9.04
C VAL A 223 20.45 7.40 -9.75
N ALA A 224 20.59 7.34 -11.07
CA ALA A 224 20.07 6.25 -11.89
C ALA A 224 21.00 6.02 -13.06
N GLU A 225 21.40 4.76 -13.29
CA GLU A 225 22.34 4.37 -14.33
C GLU A 225 23.58 5.29 -14.38
N ASP A 226 23.72 6.05 -15.46
CA ASP A 226 24.87 6.97 -15.68
C ASP A 226 24.55 8.43 -15.28
N GLU A 227 23.36 8.71 -14.75
CA GLU A 227 22.95 10.07 -14.40
C GLU A 227 22.93 10.30 -12.88
N THR A 228 23.51 11.42 -12.45
CA THR A 228 23.53 11.84 -11.05
C THR A 228 23.13 13.30 -10.96
N LEU A 229 22.13 13.59 -10.10
CA LEU A 229 21.66 14.95 -9.84
C LEU A 229 21.91 15.33 -8.38
N THR A 230 22.45 16.54 -8.18
CA THR A 230 22.49 17.17 -6.85
C THR A 230 21.09 17.69 -6.48
N TYR A 231 20.90 18.07 -5.22
CA TYR A 231 19.65 18.68 -4.76
C TYR A 231 19.35 19.98 -5.50
N ALA A 232 20.36 20.82 -5.76
CA ALA A 232 20.20 22.06 -6.54
C ALA A 232 19.83 21.77 -8.00
N GLN A 233 20.45 20.78 -8.63
CA GLN A 233 20.15 20.40 -10.02
C GLN A 233 18.73 19.79 -10.12
N LEU A 234 18.34 18.95 -9.17
CA LEU A 234 17.00 18.36 -9.12
C LEU A 234 15.93 19.45 -8.89
N ASP A 235 16.23 20.46 -8.04
CA ASP A 235 15.33 21.59 -7.80
C ASP A 235 15.14 22.43 -9.07
N ALA A 236 16.23 22.80 -9.74
CA ALA A 236 16.19 23.57 -10.98
C ALA A 236 15.44 22.85 -12.10
N ALA A 237 15.75 21.55 -12.34
CA ALA A 237 15.09 20.77 -13.36
C ALA A 237 13.57 20.61 -13.08
N SER A 238 13.20 20.37 -11.83
CA SER A 238 11.79 20.25 -11.47
C SER A 238 11.06 21.61 -11.44
N ASP A 239 11.74 22.73 -11.21
CA ASP A 239 11.17 24.08 -11.36
C ASP A 239 10.92 24.42 -12.84
N ALA A 240 11.86 24.13 -13.74
CA ALA A 240 11.68 24.31 -15.18
C ALA A 240 10.48 23.51 -15.70
N LEU A 241 10.43 22.22 -15.37
CA LEU A 241 9.28 21.38 -15.74
C LEU A 241 7.96 21.89 -15.13
N ALA A 242 7.96 22.40 -13.91
CA ALA A 242 6.76 22.94 -13.29
C ALA A 242 6.24 24.17 -14.03
N TRP A 243 7.10 25.05 -14.51
CA TRP A 243 6.72 26.18 -15.36
C TRP A 243 6.12 25.71 -16.69
N HIS A 244 6.78 24.77 -17.37
CA HIS A 244 6.28 24.19 -18.61
C HIS A 244 4.91 23.55 -18.44
N LEU A 245 4.70 22.79 -17.34
CA LEU A 245 3.39 22.21 -17.02
C LEU A 245 2.32 23.27 -16.77
N ARG A 246 2.67 24.39 -16.15
CA ARG A 246 1.73 25.51 -15.93
C ARG A 246 1.29 26.17 -17.24
N GLU A 247 2.19 26.32 -18.21
CA GLU A 247 1.83 26.78 -19.56
C GLU A 247 0.84 25.85 -20.24
N HIS A 248 0.89 24.55 -19.92
CA HIS A 248 -0.06 23.52 -20.38
C HIS A 248 -1.29 23.38 -19.48
N GLY A 249 -1.57 24.36 -18.60
CA GLY A 249 -2.79 24.46 -17.81
C GLY A 249 -2.74 23.67 -16.48
N VAL A 250 -1.59 23.13 -16.09
CA VAL A 250 -1.45 22.51 -14.78
C VAL A 250 -1.44 23.60 -13.71
N SER A 251 -2.33 23.47 -12.76
CA SER A 251 -2.49 24.38 -11.64
C SER A 251 -2.98 23.59 -10.42
N ARG A 252 -3.29 24.27 -9.33
CA ARG A 252 -3.74 23.69 -8.09
C ARG A 252 -4.85 22.64 -8.28
N GLY A 253 -4.59 21.40 -7.87
CA GLY A 253 -5.54 20.29 -7.91
C GLY A 253 -5.73 19.63 -9.27
N VAL A 254 -5.05 20.08 -10.33
CA VAL A 254 -5.10 19.44 -11.65
C VAL A 254 -4.36 18.09 -11.58
N ARG A 255 -5.02 17.02 -12.05
CA ARG A 255 -4.42 15.69 -12.15
C ARG A 255 -3.61 15.56 -13.42
N VAL A 256 -2.40 15.01 -13.28
CA VAL A 256 -1.42 14.84 -14.36
C VAL A 256 -0.99 13.37 -14.39
N GLY A 257 -1.25 12.70 -15.51
CA GLY A 257 -0.74 11.34 -15.73
C GLY A 257 0.79 11.35 -15.76
N LEU A 258 1.41 10.37 -15.12
CA LEU A 258 2.86 10.21 -15.08
C LEU A 258 3.21 8.78 -15.49
N CYS A 259 3.70 8.60 -16.71
CA CYS A 259 4.11 7.32 -17.26
C CYS A 259 5.55 7.38 -17.77
N VAL A 260 6.48 7.04 -16.89
CA VAL A 260 7.93 7.13 -17.16
C VAL A 260 8.65 5.92 -16.57
N GLU A 261 9.80 5.60 -17.12
CA GLU A 261 10.69 4.60 -16.55
C GLU A 261 11.33 5.10 -15.25
N ARG A 262 11.79 4.14 -14.47
CA ARG A 262 12.51 4.44 -13.24
C ARG A 262 13.86 5.08 -13.59
N SER A 263 13.97 6.38 -13.36
CA SER A 263 15.11 7.21 -13.73
C SER A 263 15.14 8.46 -12.84
N THR A 264 16.17 9.27 -12.95
CA THR A 264 16.23 10.63 -12.36
C THR A 264 15.10 11.49 -12.90
N ARG A 265 14.72 11.33 -14.17
CA ARG A 265 13.60 12.04 -14.82
C ARG A 265 12.26 11.77 -14.16
N MET A 266 12.02 10.53 -13.66
CA MET A 266 10.81 10.21 -12.90
C MET A 266 10.70 11.09 -11.64
N VAL A 267 11.79 11.27 -10.93
CA VAL A 267 11.83 12.11 -9.72
C VAL A 267 11.64 13.58 -10.06
N VAL A 268 12.28 14.07 -11.14
CA VAL A 268 12.07 15.41 -11.68
C VAL A 268 10.60 15.64 -12.01
N ALA A 269 9.96 14.66 -12.68
CA ALA A 269 8.56 14.76 -13.09
C ALA A 269 7.61 14.80 -11.89
N MET A 270 7.80 13.93 -10.88
CA MET A 270 7.00 13.95 -9.66
C MET A 270 7.08 15.30 -8.96
N LEU A 271 8.28 15.81 -8.74
CA LEU A 271 8.49 17.12 -8.10
C LEU A 271 7.96 18.26 -8.97
N GLY A 272 8.17 18.22 -10.28
CA GLY A 272 7.68 19.23 -11.23
C GLY A 272 6.16 19.35 -11.22
N ILE A 273 5.43 18.22 -11.22
CA ILE A 273 3.97 18.21 -11.12
C ILE A 273 3.51 18.82 -9.79
N LEU A 274 4.12 18.41 -8.67
CA LEU A 274 3.77 18.93 -7.34
C LEU A 274 4.09 20.42 -7.20
N LYS A 275 5.21 20.88 -7.76
CA LYS A 275 5.61 22.30 -7.76
C LYS A 275 4.70 23.16 -8.66
N ALA A 276 4.14 22.60 -9.73
CA ALA A 276 3.13 23.26 -10.55
C ALA A 276 1.78 23.40 -9.82
N GLY A 277 1.60 22.69 -8.70
CA GLY A 277 0.36 22.60 -7.93
C GLY A 277 -0.53 21.43 -8.35
N GLY A 278 -0.07 20.59 -9.26
CA GLY A 278 -0.78 19.40 -9.73
C GLY A 278 -0.66 18.22 -8.77
N ALA A 279 -1.52 17.22 -9.02
CA ALA A 279 -1.46 15.90 -8.41
C ALA A 279 -1.05 14.87 -9.46
N PHE A 280 0.00 14.10 -9.21
CA PHE A 280 0.41 13.09 -10.18
C PHE A 280 -0.44 11.83 -10.07
N VAL A 281 -0.70 11.21 -11.22
CA VAL A 281 -1.40 9.93 -11.37
C VAL A 281 -0.38 8.96 -11.93
N PRO A 282 0.23 8.09 -11.10
CA PRO A 282 1.24 7.17 -11.57
C PRO A 282 0.60 6.10 -12.46
N LEU A 283 1.12 5.99 -13.67
CA LEU A 283 0.72 5.04 -14.69
C LEU A 283 1.86 4.07 -14.93
N ASP A 284 1.65 2.80 -14.60
CA ASP A 284 2.67 1.77 -14.79
C ASP A 284 2.78 1.43 -16.29
N PRO A 285 3.94 1.64 -16.92
CA PRO A 285 4.10 1.38 -18.34
C PRO A 285 3.90 -0.08 -18.76
N ASP A 286 3.96 -1.03 -17.82
CA ASP A 286 3.70 -2.44 -18.07
C ASP A 286 2.20 -2.79 -18.09
N CYS A 287 1.32 -1.82 -17.72
CA CYS A 287 -0.12 -2.01 -17.77
C CYS A 287 -0.67 -1.96 -19.21
N PRO A 288 -1.74 -2.71 -19.52
CA PRO A 288 -2.42 -2.61 -20.81
C PRO A 288 -2.92 -1.19 -21.10
N ARG A 289 -2.84 -0.76 -22.36
CA ARG A 289 -3.27 0.58 -22.82
C ARG A 289 -4.70 0.91 -22.38
N GLU A 290 -5.60 -0.06 -22.46
CA GLU A 290 -7.01 0.12 -22.07
C GLU A 290 -7.16 0.42 -20.57
N HIS A 291 -6.33 -0.22 -19.75
CA HIS A 291 -6.31 0.03 -18.30
C HIS A 291 -5.77 1.43 -17.99
N LEU A 292 -4.70 1.84 -18.66
CA LEU A 292 -4.15 3.20 -18.54
C LEU A 292 -5.17 4.25 -19.00
N ALA A 293 -5.91 3.98 -20.09
CA ALA A 293 -6.97 4.86 -20.56
C ALA A 293 -8.09 5.03 -19.52
N ALA A 294 -8.52 3.93 -18.90
CA ALA A 294 -9.53 3.96 -17.86
C ALA A 294 -9.06 4.76 -16.62
N MET A 295 -7.79 4.64 -16.22
CA MET A 295 -7.21 5.43 -15.12
C MET A 295 -7.16 6.92 -15.46
N MET A 296 -6.79 7.28 -16.68
CA MET A 296 -6.76 8.67 -17.17
C MET A 296 -8.17 9.28 -17.23
N GLU A 297 -9.16 8.51 -17.67
CA GLU A 297 -10.55 8.91 -17.72
C GLU A 297 -11.14 9.10 -16.31
N ASP A 298 -10.98 8.12 -15.43
CA ASP A 298 -11.47 8.17 -14.03
C ASP A 298 -10.84 9.33 -13.26
N SER A 299 -9.51 9.49 -13.34
CA SER A 299 -8.79 10.61 -12.73
C SER A 299 -9.11 11.96 -13.40
N ARG A 300 -9.68 11.97 -14.61
CA ARG A 300 -9.86 13.14 -15.46
C ARG A 300 -8.55 13.89 -15.73
N ALA A 301 -7.45 13.14 -15.80
CA ALA A 301 -6.15 13.70 -16.15
C ALA A 301 -6.13 14.06 -17.65
N ARG A 302 -5.87 15.34 -17.96
CA ARG A 302 -5.82 15.85 -19.34
C ARG A 302 -4.41 16.21 -19.78
N VAL A 303 -3.46 16.11 -18.89
CA VAL A 303 -2.02 16.26 -19.15
C VAL A 303 -1.34 14.94 -18.81
N LEU A 304 -0.45 14.50 -19.67
CA LEU A 304 0.35 13.29 -19.49
C LEU A 304 1.82 13.66 -19.64
N VAL A 305 2.60 13.30 -18.64
CA VAL A 305 4.07 13.42 -18.64
C VAL A 305 4.65 12.04 -18.95
N THR A 306 5.46 11.95 -20.00
CA THR A 306 6.07 10.69 -20.46
C THR A 306 7.36 10.92 -21.24
N GLU A 307 7.87 9.89 -21.89
CA GLU A 307 9.06 9.91 -22.77
C GLU A 307 8.64 9.58 -24.20
N SER A 308 9.37 10.12 -25.20
CA SER A 308 9.02 10.02 -26.62
C SER A 308 8.82 8.60 -27.09
N HIS A 309 9.67 7.66 -26.66
CA HIS A 309 9.61 6.26 -27.06
C HIS A 309 8.37 5.51 -26.56
N ARG A 310 7.66 6.06 -25.56
CA ARG A 310 6.47 5.44 -24.93
C ARG A 310 5.16 5.92 -25.52
N VAL A 311 5.13 7.07 -26.19
CA VAL A 311 3.90 7.73 -26.68
C VAL A 311 3.00 6.77 -27.48
N GLN A 312 3.60 5.90 -28.30
CA GLN A 312 2.84 4.97 -29.15
C GLN A 312 2.03 3.93 -28.36
N HIS A 313 2.41 3.65 -27.12
CA HIS A 313 1.77 2.66 -26.26
C HIS A 313 0.76 3.27 -25.28
N LEU A 314 0.65 4.61 -25.26
CA LEU A 314 -0.15 5.34 -24.28
C LEU A 314 -1.45 5.86 -24.90
N PRO A 315 -2.50 6.07 -24.08
CA PRO A 315 -3.78 6.67 -24.51
C PRO A 315 -3.63 8.18 -24.59
N VAL A 316 -3.08 8.69 -25.67
CA VAL A 316 -2.76 10.12 -25.85
C VAL A 316 -3.86 10.91 -26.57
N ASP A 317 -4.94 10.27 -27.02
CA ASP A 317 -6.01 10.91 -27.78
C ASP A 317 -6.73 11.98 -26.93
N GLY A 318 -6.63 13.25 -27.34
CA GLY A 318 -7.23 14.37 -26.61
C GLY A 318 -6.52 14.75 -25.30
N VAL A 319 -5.33 14.22 -25.06
CA VAL A 319 -4.49 14.50 -23.89
C VAL A 319 -3.29 15.36 -24.30
N CYS A 320 -3.02 16.41 -23.54
CA CYS A 320 -1.80 17.20 -23.70
C CYS A 320 -0.61 16.40 -23.21
N THR A 321 0.31 16.04 -24.11
CA THR A 321 1.47 15.19 -23.76
C THR A 321 2.73 16.04 -23.64
N VAL A 322 3.38 15.96 -22.48
CA VAL A 322 4.66 16.62 -22.17
C VAL A 322 5.75 15.57 -22.20
N LEU A 323 6.79 15.78 -23.01
CA LEU A 323 7.88 14.85 -23.23
C LEU A 323 9.10 15.25 -22.40
N LEU A 324 9.55 14.39 -21.49
CA LEU A 324 10.69 14.66 -20.60
C LEU A 324 12.05 14.60 -21.30
N ASP A 325 12.12 13.99 -22.47
CA ASP A 325 13.31 13.90 -23.33
C ASP A 325 13.34 14.98 -24.42
N SER A 326 12.36 15.90 -24.42
CA SER A 326 12.36 17.11 -25.25
C SER A 326 13.13 18.27 -24.58
N GLN A 327 13.89 19.03 -25.36
CA GLN A 327 14.58 20.23 -24.85
C GLN A 327 13.60 21.30 -24.36
N ASP A 328 12.43 21.42 -25.00
CA ASP A 328 11.40 22.42 -24.67
C ASP A 328 10.91 22.34 -23.21
N ALA A 329 10.94 21.13 -22.63
CA ALA A 329 10.48 20.90 -21.25
C ALA A 329 11.34 21.59 -20.18
N PHE A 330 12.55 22.06 -20.52
CA PHE A 330 13.54 22.59 -19.58
C PHE A 330 14.10 23.97 -19.94
N GLU A 331 13.56 24.63 -20.96
CA GLU A 331 14.08 25.94 -21.42
C GLU A 331 13.71 27.14 -20.53
N LEU A 332 12.88 26.95 -19.49
CA LEU A 332 12.35 28.04 -18.67
C LEU A 332 13.14 28.32 -17.38
N GLU A 333 14.47 28.12 -17.39
CA GLU A 333 15.33 28.25 -16.19
C GLU A 333 15.33 29.64 -15.53
N LEU A 334 14.80 30.70 -16.16
CA LEU A 334 14.97 32.10 -15.74
C LEU A 334 13.84 32.64 -14.84
N LEU A 335 12.79 31.90 -14.57
CA LEU A 335 11.58 32.46 -13.92
C LEU A 335 11.58 32.30 -12.38
N GLY A 336 12.61 31.66 -11.80
CA GLY A 336 12.65 31.36 -10.37
C GLY A 336 11.58 30.31 -9.97
N PRO A 337 11.49 29.97 -8.68
CA PRO A 337 10.61 28.88 -8.23
C PRO A 337 9.13 29.21 -8.46
N PRO A 338 8.34 28.30 -9.06
CA PRO A 338 6.92 28.49 -9.24
C PRO A 338 6.20 28.53 -7.87
N ARG A 339 5.27 29.47 -7.71
CA ARG A 339 4.41 29.56 -6.53
C ARG A 339 3.02 29.12 -6.89
N ALA A 340 2.66 27.88 -6.58
CA ALA A 340 1.36 27.33 -6.89
C ALA A 340 0.29 27.62 -5.83
N GLY A 341 0.67 28.06 -4.64
CA GLY A 341 -0.25 28.29 -3.52
C GLY A 341 -0.87 26.96 -3.03
N THR A 342 -0.14 25.86 -3.16
CA THR A 342 -0.56 24.51 -2.73
C THR A 342 -0.76 24.49 -1.23
N THR A 343 -1.88 23.89 -0.78
CA THR A 343 -2.21 23.71 0.63
C THR A 343 -2.15 22.23 1.01
N LEU A 344 -2.21 21.95 2.31
CA LEU A 344 -2.24 20.57 2.81
C LEU A 344 -3.46 19.76 2.34
N GLU A 345 -4.56 20.42 2.03
CA GLU A 345 -5.80 19.77 1.58
C GLU A 345 -5.80 19.47 0.08
N ASP A 346 -4.86 20.03 -0.68
CA ASP A 346 -4.76 19.74 -2.10
C ASP A 346 -4.25 18.32 -2.33
N PRO A 347 -4.72 17.63 -3.38
CA PRO A 347 -4.23 16.31 -3.72
C PRO A 347 -2.76 16.36 -4.13
N ALA A 348 -1.95 15.47 -3.58
CA ALA A 348 -0.58 15.23 -4.00
C ALA A 348 -0.51 14.18 -5.10
N CYS A 349 -1.32 13.13 -4.99
CA CYS A 349 -1.40 12.08 -5.99
C CYS A 349 -2.77 11.40 -6.01
N VAL A 350 -3.03 10.65 -7.08
CA VAL A 350 -4.16 9.71 -7.18
C VAL A 350 -3.59 8.33 -7.46
N LEU A 351 -3.73 7.42 -6.51
CA LEU A 351 -3.23 6.05 -6.61
C LEU A 351 -4.34 5.09 -7.03
N TYR A 352 -3.99 4.12 -7.84
CA TYR A 352 -4.89 3.06 -8.28
C TYR A 352 -4.40 1.73 -7.71
N PRO A 353 -4.85 1.35 -6.50
CA PRO A 353 -4.50 0.05 -5.93
C PRO A 353 -5.12 -1.07 -6.77
N ALA A 354 -4.46 -2.21 -6.81
CA ALA A 354 -4.98 -3.40 -7.48
C ALA A 354 -6.33 -3.79 -6.84
N GLY A 355 -7.42 -3.55 -7.57
CA GLY A 355 -8.78 -3.77 -7.09
C GLY A 355 -9.38 -5.05 -7.65
N ALA A 356 -10.24 -5.72 -6.87
CA ALA A 356 -10.95 -6.94 -7.25
C ALA A 356 -12.08 -6.70 -8.29
N SER A 357 -12.48 -5.45 -8.54
CA SER A 357 -13.68 -5.11 -9.34
C SER A 357 -13.45 -4.99 -10.84
N GLY A 358 -12.23 -5.17 -11.33
CA GLY A 358 -11.89 -5.04 -12.76
C GLY A 358 -11.89 -3.61 -13.31
N LYS A 359 -12.53 -2.65 -12.64
CA LYS A 359 -12.46 -1.22 -12.98
C LYS A 359 -11.49 -0.52 -12.03
N PRO A 360 -10.54 0.28 -12.55
CA PRO A 360 -9.66 1.06 -11.69
C PRO A 360 -10.48 2.08 -10.89
N THR A 361 -10.25 2.12 -9.57
CA THR A 361 -10.86 3.12 -8.67
C THR A 361 -9.73 3.91 -8.04
N GLY A 362 -9.70 5.21 -8.35
CA GLY A 362 -8.65 6.11 -7.87
C GLY A 362 -8.86 6.55 -6.41
N VAL A 363 -7.79 6.52 -5.64
CA VAL A 363 -7.74 7.06 -4.27
C VAL A 363 -6.95 8.36 -4.28
N MET A 364 -7.62 9.48 -4.00
CA MET A 364 -6.96 10.78 -3.86
C MET A 364 -6.25 10.88 -2.51
N VAL A 365 -4.95 11.15 -2.55
CA VAL A 365 -4.11 11.31 -1.36
C VAL A 365 -3.71 12.79 -1.25
N PRO A 366 -4.20 13.53 -0.23
CA PRO A 366 -3.83 14.92 -0.03
C PRO A 366 -2.42 15.08 0.54
N HIS A 367 -1.82 16.27 0.37
CA HIS A 367 -0.50 16.59 0.94
C HIS A 367 -0.45 16.37 2.46
N ARG A 368 -1.54 16.60 3.17
CA ARG A 368 -1.66 16.34 4.62
C ARG A 368 -1.34 14.89 4.96
N SER A 369 -2.00 13.94 4.27
CA SER A 369 -1.80 12.51 4.54
C SER A 369 -0.36 12.08 4.26
N VAL A 370 0.26 12.62 3.21
CA VAL A 370 1.67 12.35 2.90
C VAL A 370 2.59 12.96 3.96
N ALA A 371 2.31 14.19 4.42
CA ALA A 371 3.10 14.85 5.46
C ALA A 371 2.99 14.13 6.82
N ASP A 372 1.81 13.62 7.17
CA ASP A 372 1.59 12.86 8.40
C ASP A 372 2.29 11.49 8.32
N PHE A 373 2.24 10.84 7.15
CA PHE A 373 3.02 9.63 6.88
C PHE A 373 4.52 9.88 7.02
N PHE A 374 5.04 10.99 6.48
CA PHE A 374 6.46 11.35 6.63
C PHE A 374 6.85 11.56 8.09
N SER A 375 5.98 12.20 8.88
CA SER A 375 6.21 12.40 10.31
C SER A 375 6.25 11.07 11.08
N ALA A 376 5.37 10.13 10.73
CA ALA A 376 5.36 8.79 11.31
C ALA A 376 6.63 7.99 10.94
N MET A 377 7.15 8.17 9.72
CA MET A 377 8.39 7.54 9.29
C MET A 377 9.61 8.14 9.98
N ASP A 378 9.63 9.46 10.23
CA ASP A 378 10.69 10.11 11.01
C ASP A 378 10.83 9.47 12.41
N ALA A 379 9.71 9.16 13.05
CA ALA A 379 9.71 8.53 14.37
C ALA A 379 10.22 7.07 14.36
N ARG A 380 10.09 6.37 13.23
CA ARG A 380 10.43 4.94 13.12
C ARG A 380 11.80 4.67 12.51
N VAL A 381 12.14 5.42 11.47
CA VAL A 381 13.38 5.21 10.71
C VAL A 381 14.46 6.18 11.16
N GLY A 382 14.06 7.31 11.76
CA GLY A 382 14.95 8.43 12.10
C GLY A 382 15.17 9.36 10.90
N ALA A 383 15.20 10.66 11.17
CA ALA A 383 15.42 11.70 10.16
C ALA A 383 16.90 12.06 9.97
N ALA A 384 17.82 11.29 10.54
CA ALA A 384 19.26 11.55 10.38
C ALA A 384 19.75 10.96 9.05
N PRO A 385 20.01 11.79 8.04
CA PRO A 385 20.36 11.31 6.71
C PRO A 385 21.85 11.03 6.63
N VAL A 386 22.21 9.78 6.61
CA VAL A 386 23.56 9.41 6.18
C VAL A 386 23.43 8.14 5.36
N GLY A 387 23.01 8.27 4.10
CA GLY A 387 22.96 7.07 3.32
C GLY A 387 22.25 7.18 1.97
N THR A 388 22.23 6.07 1.28
CA THR A 388 21.52 5.89 0.03
C THR A 388 20.27 5.07 0.28
N TRP A 389 19.14 5.57 -0.18
CA TRP A 389 17.89 4.84 -0.20
C TRP A 389 17.71 4.17 -1.57
N LEU A 390 17.54 2.86 -1.57
CA LEU A 390 17.31 2.13 -2.81
C LEU A 390 15.81 2.11 -3.13
N ALA A 391 15.42 2.72 -4.25
CA ALA A 391 14.03 2.71 -4.72
C ALA A 391 13.79 1.47 -5.56
N VAL A 392 13.00 0.52 -5.03
CA VAL A 392 12.68 -0.77 -5.69
C VAL A 392 11.19 -0.91 -5.99
N THR A 393 10.34 -0.14 -5.30
CA THR A 393 8.89 -0.23 -5.42
C THR A 393 8.39 0.47 -6.69
N ARG A 394 7.37 -0.08 -7.34
CA ARG A 394 6.72 0.58 -8.48
C ARG A 394 6.10 1.90 -8.06
N ILE A 395 6.14 2.90 -8.95
CA ILE A 395 5.57 4.24 -8.69
C ILE A 395 4.05 4.19 -8.41
N SER A 396 3.36 3.18 -8.89
CA SER A 396 1.93 2.93 -8.64
C SER A 396 1.61 2.45 -7.22
N CYS A 397 2.62 2.03 -6.45
CA CYS A 397 2.46 1.62 -5.05
C CYS A 397 2.64 2.80 -4.10
N ASP A 398 1.88 2.83 -3.01
CA ASP A 398 1.96 3.85 -1.96
C ASP A 398 3.33 3.94 -1.28
N SER A 399 4.00 2.80 -1.10
CA SER A 399 5.37 2.74 -0.55
C SER A 399 6.41 3.47 -1.40
N SER A 400 6.14 3.73 -2.68
CA SER A 400 7.01 4.58 -3.52
C SER A 400 7.14 6.01 -2.98
N MET A 401 6.13 6.51 -2.25
CA MET A 401 6.18 7.81 -1.57
C MET A 401 7.27 7.87 -0.52
N LEU A 402 7.47 6.75 0.21
CA LEU A 402 8.57 6.62 1.17
C LEU A 402 9.92 6.61 0.46
N GLU A 403 10.05 5.74 -0.55
CA GLU A 403 11.32 5.51 -1.23
C GLU A 403 11.81 6.74 -2.01
N LEU A 404 10.88 7.51 -2.60
CA LEU A 404 11.22 8.63 -3.47
C LEU A 404 11.06 9.98 -2.79
N LEU A 405 9.90 10.28 -2.20
CA LEU A 405 9.60 11.62 -1.71
C LEU A 405 10.06 11.82 -0.27
N TRP A 406 9.76 10.90 0.66
CA TRP A 406 10.22 11.04 2.06
C TRP A 406 11.75 11.08 2.14
N SER A 407 12.41 10.16 1.45
CA SER A 407 13.87 10.11 1.44
C SER A 407 14.48 11.41 0.94
N LEU A 408 13.94 12.00 -0.13
CA LEU A 408 14.42 13.29 -0.67
C LEU A 408 14.17 14.46 0.28
N VAL A 409 12.99 14.58 0.88
CA VAL A 409 12.73 15.69 1.81
C VAL A 409 13.49 15.56 3.13
N ARG A 410 14.12 14.40 3.40
CA ARG A 410 15.01 14.16 4.56
C ARG A 410 16.50 14.20 4.21
N GLY A 411 16.86 14.40 2.96
CA GLY A 411 18.26 14.60 2.56
C GLY A 411 19.01 13.32 2.18
N PHE A 412 18.31 12.19 2.03
CA PHE A 412 18.91 10.97 1.53
C PHE A 412 19.24 11.08 0.03
N ARG A 413 20.21 10.29 -0.42
CA ARG A 413 20.44 10.02 -1.82
C ARG A 413 19.50 8.88 -2.26
N VAL A 414 18.69 9.10 -3.28
CA VAL A 414 17.83 8.07 -3.87
C VAL A 414 18.56 7.40 -5.02
N ALA A 415 18.70 6.10 -4.98
CA ALA A 415 19.22 5.30 -6.08
C ALA A 415 18.10 4.46 -6.70
N GLY A 416 17.89 4.59 -8.02
CA GLY A 416 17.00 3.73 -8.76
C GLY A 416 17.59 2.31 -8.88
N ALA A 417 16.81 1.28 -8.56
CA ALA A 417 17.23 -0.09 -8.85
C ALA A 417 17.25 -0.33 -10.37
N PRO A 418 18.20 -1.10 -10.88
CA PRO A 418 18.24 -1.47 -12.29
C PRO A 418 16.92 -2.09 -12.75
N SER A 419 16.55 -1.83 -14.01
CA SER A 419 15.40 -2.46 -14.64
C SER A 419 15.51 -3.99 -14.56
N GLY A 420 14.54 -4.64 -13.86
CA GLY A 420 14.53 -6.09 -13.60
C GLY A 420 14.44 -6.49 -12.14
N LEU A 421 14.74 -5.61 -11.19
CA LEU A 421 14.57 -5.82 -9.75
C LEU A 421 13.29 -5.09 -9.25
N SER A 422 12.12 -5.48 -9.71
CA SER A 422 10.86 -4.94 -9.18
C SER A 422 10.35 -5.83 -8.06
N ALA A 423 10.21 -5.29 -6.86
CA ALA A 423 9.72 -6.01 -5.67
C ALA A 423 8.20 -6.27 -5.69
N CYS A 424 7.48 -5.72 -6.66
CA CYS A 424 6.03 -5.89 -6.77
C CYS A 424 5.69 -6.61 -8.09
N ALA A 425 4.99 -7.75 -8.01
CA ALA A 425 4.51 -8.46 -9.19
C ALA A 425 3.57 -7.55 -10.02
N PRO A 426 3.54 -7.67 -11.36
CA PRO A 426 2.64 -6.89 -12.19
C PRO A 426 1.20 -7.16 -11.76
N ALA A 427 0.39 -6.10 -11.64
CA ALA A 427 -1.06 -6.22 -11.58
C ALA A 427 -1.51 -6.79 -12.93
N THR A 428 -1.65 -8.10 -13.01
CA THR A 428 -2.22 -8.75 -14.19
C THR A 428 -3.68 -8.35 -14.28
N ALA A 429 -4.04 -7.57 -15.31
CA ALA A 429 -5.41 -7.39 -15.70
C ALA A 429 -6.02 -8.79 -15.93
N ALA A 430 -7.09 -9.10 -15.22
CA ALA A 430 -7.90 -10.28 -15.54
C ALA A 430 -8.41 -10.12 -16.97
N PRO A 431 -8.35 -11.15 -17.82
CA PRO A 431 -9.00 -11.11 -19.13
C PRO A 431 -10.51 -10.95 -18.94
N ALA A 432 -11.11 -10.14 -19.79
CA ALA A 432 -12.54 -9.84 -19.83
C ALA A 432 -13.37 -11.10 -20.11
#